data_f56e6d65baaf027dec1d970ad7fb7a97
#
_entry.id   f56e6d65baaf027dec1d970ad7fb7a97
#
_cell.length_a   1.000
_cell.length_b   1.000
_cell.length_c   1.000
_cell.angle_alpha   90.00
_cell.angle_beta   90.00
_cell.angle_gamma   90.00
#
_symmetry.space_group_name_H-M   'P 1'
#
loop_
_entity.id
_entity.type
_entity.pdbx_description
1 polymer ?
#
loop_
_entity_poly.entity_id
_entity_poly.type
_entity_poly.pdbx_seq_one_letter_code
_entity_poly.pdbx_strand_id
1 'polypeptide(L)'
;MRKLHYTLVTLLLCLTLSAAAQKPFHAYLVNNEYEVYLRINFYDQDISVPGQELYGQLPGFLGKKHNSFCWIITDASIKGKTATLAMINDYGSEDLTATLTQKNDSVFILKQGEGSTLKVPKNGKWQKLPKVLELKRQKE
;
A
#
# COMPACT_ATOMS: atom_id res chain seq x y z
N MET A 1 16.72 -46.14 -4.59
CA MET A 1 16.07 -45.56 -3.43
C MET A 1 16.71 -44.24 -2.93
N ARG A 2 18.03 -44.10 -2.95
CA ARG A 2 18.67 -42.84 -2.52
C ARG A 2 18.27 -41.61 -3.38
N LYS A 3 18.07 -41.80 -4.69
CA LYS A 3 17.69 -40.69 -5.61
C LYS A 3 16.28 -40.12 -5.35
N LEU A 4 15.36 -40.90 -4.82
CA LEU A 4 13.99 -40.49 -4.54
C LEU A 4 13.92 -39.52 -3.34
N HIS A 5 14.78 -39.72 -2.34
CA HIS A 5 14.82 -38.87 -1.16
C HIS A 5 15.34 -37.46 -1.44
N TYR A 6 16.33 -37.34 -2.31
CA TYR A 6 16.88 -36.04 -2.72
C TYR A 6 15.87 -35.21 -3.54
N THR A 7 15.10 -35.86 -4.39
CA THR A 7 14.07 -35.19 -5.20
C THR A 7 12.94 -34.65 -4.33
N LEU A 8 12.54 -35.37 -3.29
CA LEU A 8 11.49 -34.94 -2.38
C LEU A 8 11.92 -33.74 -1.52
N VAL A 9 13.16 -33.76 -1.03
CA VAL A 9 13.71 -32.65 -0.23
C VAL A 9 13.85 -31.39 -1.07
N THR A 10 14.27 -31.49 -2.32
CA THR A 10 14.40 -30.36 -3.23
C THR A 10 13.04 -29.74 -3.55
N LEU A 11 12.02 -30.53 -3.76
CA LEU A 11 10.66 -30.09 -4.03
C LEU A 11 10.06 -29.36 -2.83
N LEU A 12 10.29 -29.87 -1.63
CA LEU A 12 9.82 -29.26 -0.38
C LEU A 12 10.49 -27.89 -0.13
N LEU A 13 11.79 -27.77 -0.44
CA LEU A 13 12.53 -26.54 -0.31
C LEU A 13 12.03 -25.45 -1.29
N CYS A 14 11.69 -25.82 -2.52
CA CYS A 14 11.10 -24.90 -3.50
C CYS A 14 9.73 -24.38 -3.05
N LEU A 15 8.91 -25.22 -2.42
CA LEU A 15 7.59 -24.82 -1.90
C LEU A 15 7.71 -23.84 -0.72
N THR A 16 8.70 -24.01 0.15
CA THR A 16 8.92 -23.09 1.27
C THR A 16 9.45 -21.72 0.81
N LEU A 17 10.29 -21.69 -0.22
CA LEU A 17 10.80 -20.44 -0.80
C LEU A 17 9.68 -19.62 -1.48
N SER A 18 8.73 -20.25 -2.18
CA SER A 18 7.62 -19.54 -2.80
C SER A 18 6.60 -19.00 -1.79
N ALA A 19 6.40 -19.67 -0.64
CA ALA A 19 5.53 -19.20 0.44
C ALA A 19 6.11 -17.97 1.18
N ALA A 20 7.43 -17.87 1.32
CA ALA A 20 8.11 -16.77 2.02
C ALA A 20 8.12 -15.46 1.20
N ALA A 21 7.87 -15.50 -0.13
CA ALA A 21 7.96 -14.35 -1.02
C ALA A 21 6.64 -13.57 -1.17
N GLN A 22 5.54 -13.98 -0.50
CA GLN A 22 4.20 -13.44 -0.78
C GLN A 22 3.65 -12.55 0.34
N LYS A 23 4.12 -11.31 0.37
CA LYS A 23 3.52 -10.24 1.18
C LYS A 23 3.35 -8.98 0.32
N PRO A 24 2.43 -8.99 -0.67
CA PRO A 24 2.30 -7.86 -1.61
C PRO A 24 1.91 -6.56 -0.93
N PHE A 25 1.15 -6.62 0.16
CA PHE A 25 0.70 -5.41 0.88
C PHE A 25 1.64 -4.99 2.03
N HIS A 26 2.88 -5.44 1.99
CA HIS A 26 4.00 -4.86 2.72
C HIS A 26 4.94 -4.26 1.68
N ALA A 27 4.81 -2.96 1.40
CA ALA A 27 5.42 -2.38 0.22
C ALA A 27 5.59 -0.87 0.31
N TYR A 28 6.51 -0.37 -0.51
CA TYR A 28 6.63 1.03 -0.89
C TYR A 28 6.24 1.16 -2.35
N LEU A 29 5.15 1.89 -2.61
CA LEU A 29 4.55 2.02 -3.94
C LEU A 29 4.57 3.48 -4.36
N VAL A 30 4.89 3.77 -5.63
CA VAL A 30 5.12 5.13 -6.10
C VAL A 30 4.36 5.40 -7.41
N ASN A 31 3.80 6.60 -7.53
CA ASN A 31 3.37 7.18 -8.79
C ASN A 31 4.16 8.47 -9.03
N ASN A 32 5.00 8.47 -10.08
CA ASN A 32 5.89 9.59 -10.37
C ASN A 32 5.19 10.77 -11.06
N GLU A 33 4.09 10.51 -11.77
CA GLU A 33 3.32 11.57 -12.44
C GLU A 33 2.73 12.56 -11.43
N TYR A 34 2.14 12.06 -10.36
CA TYR A 34 1.55 12.86 -9.30
C TYR A 34 2.47 13.08 -8.10
N GLU A 35 3.66 12.46 -8.13
CA GLU A 35 4.65 12.53 -7.06
C GLU A 35 4.08 12.10 -5.70
N VAL A 36 3.31 11.02 -5.70
CA VAL A 36 2.74 10.42 -4.50
C VAL A 36 3.29 9.03 -4.26
N TYR A 37 3.22 8.58 -3.02
CA TYR A 37 3.66 7.25 -2.64
C TYR A 37 2.75 6.67 -1.56
N LEU A 38 2.69 5.34 -1.52
CA LEU A 38 2.08 4.59 -0.42
C LEU A 38 3.18 3.85 0.33
N ARG A 39 3.19 4.02 1.63
CA ARG A 39 4.01 3.23 2.55
C ARG A 39 3.06 2.39 3.38
N ILE A 40 3.09 1.06 3.19
CA ILE A 40 2.07 0.17 3.74
C ILE A 40 2.67 -1.10 4.33
N ASN A 41 2.01 -1.60 5.37
CA ASN A 41 2.10 -2.97 5.86
C ASN A 41 0.73 -3.36 6.42
N PHE A 42 -0.10 -3.97 5.59
CA PHE A 42 -1.46 -4.32 5.99
C PHE A 42 -1.52 -5.58 6.87
N TYR A 43 -0.42 -6.31 6.97
CA TYR A 43 -0.33 -7.51 7.81
C TYR A 43 -0.03 -7.14 9.26
N ASP A 44 1.09 -6.47 9.51
CA ASP A 44 1.55 -6.12 10.85
C ASP A 44 0.95 -4.80 11.35
N GLN A 45 0.52 -3.92 10.44
CA GLN A 45 -0.05 -2.60 10.73
C GLN A 45 0.84 -1.81 11.69
N ASP A 46 2.13 -1.77 11.38
CA ASP A 46 3.20 -1.23 12.22
C ASP A 46 3.79 0.07 11.67
N ILE A 47 3.05 0.76 10.80
CA ILE A 47 3.52 2.00 10.18
C ILE A 47 3.23 3.19 11.11
N SER A 48 4.30 3.91 11.48
CA SER A 48 4.16 5.21 12.14
C SER A 48 4.05 6.30 11.10
N VAL A 49 2.93 7.02 11.10
CA VAL A 49 2.67 8.08 10.11
C VAL A 49 3.34 9.37 10.58
N PRO A 50 4.26 9.96 9.78
CA PRO A 50 4.95 11.17 10.16
C PRO A 50 3.98 12.33 10.51
N GLY A 51 4.20 12.96 11.66
CA GLY A 51 3.34 14.04 12.14
C GLY A 51 2.01 13.60 12.74
N GLN A 52 1.73 12.29 12.79
CA GLN A 52 0.47 11.72 13.26
C GLN A 52 0.69 10.65 14.35
N GLU A 53 1.67 10.85 15.20
CA GLU A 53 2.10 9.86 16.21
C GLU A 53 1.00 9.55 17.22
N LEU A 54 0.03 10.44 17.42
CA LEU A 54 -1.10 10.23 18.33
C LEU A 54 -2.01 9.07 17.91
N TYR A 55 -2.04 8.75 16.60
CA TYR A 55 -2.78 7.58 16.11
C TYR A 55 -2.06 6.26 16.38
N GLY A 56 -0.78 6.29 16.79
CA GLY A 56 0.01 5.09 16.99
C GLY A 56 0.39 4.40 15.67
N GLN A 57 0.49 3.09 15.70
CA GLN A 57 0.82 2.29 14.53
C GLN A 57 -0.42 1.99 13.70
N LEU A 58 -0.30 2.11 12.39
CA LEU A 58 -1.40 2.07 11.42
C LEU A 58 -1.03 1.21 10.20
N PRO A 59 -2.02 0.84 9.36
CA PRO A 59 -1.75 0.10 8.13
C PRO A 59 -0.82 0.82 7.15
N GLY A 60 -0.86 2.15 7.12
CA GLY A 60 -0.01 2.93 6.23
C GLY A 60 -0.53 4.33 5.93
N PHE A 61 0.05 4.95 4.91
CA PHE A 61 -0.36 6.28 4.48
C PHE A 61 0.03 6.54 3.02
N LEU A 62 -0.69 7.47 2.41
CA LEU A 62 -0.33 8.05 1.11
C LEU A 62 0.32 9.40 1.38
N GLY A 63 1.57 9.55 0.94
CA GLY A 63 2.33 10.78 1.09
C GLY A 63 2.53 11.49 -0.24
N LYS A 64 2.91 12.75 -0.15
CA LYS A 64 3.31 13.59 -1.29
C LYS A 64 4.81 13.84 -1.20
N LYS A 65 5.55 13.61 -2.27
CA LYS A 65 6.99 13.86 -2.30
C LYS A 65 7.27 15.34 -2.02
N HIS A 66 8.27 15.60 -1.18
CA HIS A 66 8.71 16.94 -0.77
C HIS A 66 7.62 17.78 -0.09
N ASN A 67 6.65 17.11 0.56
CA ASN A 67 5.56 17.76 1.29
C ASN A 67 5.16 16.90 2.49
N SER A 68 4.83 17.54 3.59
CA SER A 68 4.43 16.84 4.82
C SER A 68 2.97 16.38 4.83
N PHE A 69 2.17 16.81 3.88
CA PHE A 69 0.76 16.40 3.77
C PHE A 69 0.63 14.90 3.49
N CYS A 70 -0.34 14.26 4.12
CA CYS A 70 -0.62 12.85 3.87
C CYS A 70 -2.10 12.51 4.03
N TRP A 71 -2.49 11.39 3.43
CA TRP A 71 -3.73 10.67 3.72
C TRP A 71 -3.38 9.43 4.53
N ILE A 72 -4.03 9.28 5.66
CA ILE A 72 -3.77 8.21 6.62
C ILE A 72 -4.67 7.03 6.27
N ILE A 73 -4.13 5.83 6.20
CA ILE A 73 -4.92 4.60 6.09
C ILE A 73 -5.22 4.14 7.52
N THR A 74 -6.47 4.29 7.93
CA THR A 74 -6.89 3.95 9.30
C THR A 74 -7.32 2.50 9.43
N ASP A 75 -7.72 1.88 8.33
CA ASP A 75 -8.15 0.48 8.30
C ASP A 75 -7.82 -0.14 6.96
N ALA A 76 -7.44 -1.42 6.96
CA ALA A 76 -7.15 -2.19 5.76
C ALA A 76 -7.56 -3.65 5.98
N SER A 77 -8.30 -4.19 5.03
CA SER A 77 -8.78 -5.57 5.05
C SER A 77 -8.46 -6.24 3.72
N ILE A 78 -7.66 -7.31 3.76
CA ILE A 78 -7.18 -8.04 2.58
C ILE A 78 -8.14 -9.17 2.24
N LYS A 79 -8.53 -9.23 0.96
CA LYS A 79 -9.25 -10.36 0.40
C LYS A 79 -8.64 -10.71 -0.95
N GLY A 80 -7.89 -11.81 -1.02
CA GLY A 80 -7.16 -12.19 -2.22
C GLY A 80 -6.11 -11.15 -2.60
N LYS A 81 -6.20 -10.63 -3.82
CA LYS A 81 -5.28 -9.60 -4.36
C LYS A 81 -5.76 -8.17 -4.15
N THR A 82 -6.84 -7.97 -3.43
CA THR A 82 -7.45 -6.67 -3.20
C THR A 82 -7.56 -6.39 -1.71
N ALA A 83 -7.15 -5.19 -1.30
CA ALA A 83 -7.38 -4.69 0.04
C ALA A 83 -8.41 -3.56 0.00
N THR A 84 -9.35 -3.57 0.92
CA THR A 84 -10.31 -2.48 1.13
C THR A 84 -9.75 -1.56 2.22
N LEU A 85 -9.74 -0.26 1.95
CA LEU A 85 -9.11 0.76 2.78
C LEU A 85 -10.12 1.77 3.28
N ALA A 86 -9.94 2.23 4.52
CA ALA A 86 -10.51 3.48 5.00
C ALA A 86 -9.38 4.49 5.12
N MET A 87 -9.60 5.70 4.61
CA MET A 87 -8.59 6.76 4.58
C MET A 87 -9.16 8.07 5.10
N ILE A 88 -8.33 8.83 5.82
CA ILE A 88 -8.65 10.19 6.27
C ILE A 88 -7.48 11.11 5.88
N ASN A 89 -7.78 12.40 5.66
CA ASN A 89 -6.71 13.38 5.48
C ASN A 89 -6.02 13.68 6.82
N ASP A 90 -4.86 14.33 6.78
CA ASP A 90 -4.08 14.61 8.00
C ASP A 90 -4.75 15.66 8.91
N TYR A 91 -5.72 16.41 8.41
CA TYR A 91 -6.55 17.32 9.20
C TYR A 91 -7.74 16.62 9.88
N GLY A 92 -8.06 15.39 9.47
CA GLY A 92 -9.22 14.64 9.98
C GLY A 92 -10.58 15.15 9.50
N SER A 93 -10.61 16.02 8.49
CA SER A 93 -11.84 16.67 8.02
C SER A 93 -12.48 15.98 6.81
N GLU A 94 -11.75 15.12 6.13
CA GLU A 94 -12.23 14.39 4.94
C GLU A 94 -11.87 12.92 5.05
N ASP A 95 -12.77 12.07 4.61
CA ASP A 95 -12.58 10.61 4.58
C ASP A 95 -13.09 10.01 3.30
N LEU A 96 -12.58 8.84 2.96
CA LEU A 96 -13.05 8.04 1.85
C LEU A 96 -12.75 6.57 2.06
N THR A 97 -13.44 5.74 1.29
CA THR A 97 -13.05 4.33 1.10
C THR A 97 -12.31 4.18 -0.22
N ALA A 98 -11.44 3.19 -0.29
CA ALA A 98 -10.69 2.89 -1.50
C ALA A 98 -10.38 1.40 -1.55
N THR A 99 -9.94 0.92 -2.71
CA THR A 99 -9.37 -0.42 -2.87
C THR A 99 -7.98 -0.31 -3.44
N LEU A 100 -7.09 -1.19 -2.99
CA LEU A 100 -5.76 -1.37 -3.54
C LEU A 100 -5.65 -2.80 -4.06
N THR A 101 -5.49 -2.95 -5.37
CA THR A 101 -5.43 -4.26 -6.02
C THR A 101 -4.04 -4.49 -6.61
N GLN A 102 -3.45 -5.63 -6.29
CA GLN A 102 -2.22 -6.06 -6.95
C GLN A 102 -2.54 -6.58 -8.36
N LYS A 103 -2.06 -5.86 -9.38
CA LYS A 103 -2.23 -6.26 -10.78
C LYS A 103 -1.18 -7.30 -11.20
N ASN A 104 0.06 -7.12 -10.75
CA ASN A 104 1.18 -8.06 -10.92
C ASN A 104 2.22 -7.80 -9.82
N ASP A 105 3.40 -8.42 -9.88
CA ASP A 105 4.42 -8.32 -8.84
C ASP A 105 4.87 -6.88 -8.54
N SER A 106 4.80 -5.99 -9.51
CA SER A 106 5.31 -4.63 -9.39
C SER A 106 4.24 -3.54 -9.52
N VAL A 107 3.03 -3.85 -9.97
CA VAL A 107 1.99 -2.85 -10.27
C VAL A 107 0.77 -3.06 -9.39
N PHE A 108 0.31 -1.97 -8.79
CA PHE A 108 -0.88 -1.90 -7.95
C PHE A 108 -1.81 -0.81 -8.47
N ILE A 109 -3.09 -1.01 -8.30
CA ILE A 109 -4.14 -0.07 -8.70
C ILE A 109 -4.88 0.41 -7.46
N LEU A 110 -4.79 1.72 -7.20
CA LEU A 110 -5.58 2.38 -6.16
C LEU A 110 -6.84 2.97 -6.80
N LYS A 111 -7.99 2.49 -6.35
CA LYS A 111 -9.28 2.95 -6.85
C LYS A 111 -10.06 3.61 -5.72
N GLN A 112 -10.42 4.87 -5.89
CA GLN A 112 -11.23 5.60 -4.94
C GLN A 112 -12.67 5.10 -4.97
N GLY A 113 -13.24 4.89 -3.78
CA GLY A 113 -14.64 4.52 -3.59
C GLY A 113 -15.48 5.72 -3.18
N GLU A 114 -16.30 5.53 -2.17
CA GLU A 114 -17.20 6.56 -1.65
C GLU A 114 -16.49 7.52 -0.70
N GLY A 115 -16.99 8.75 -0.63
CA GLY A 115 -16.49 9.79 0.25
C GLY A 115 -15.78 10.90 -0.50
N SER A 116 -14.81 11.51 0.16
CA SER A 116 -14.03 12.61 -0.40
C SER A 116 -13.13 12.15 -1.54
N THR A 117 -12.71 13.09 -2.40
CA THR A 117 -11.74 12.81 -3.44
C THR A 117 -10.33 12.98 -2.90
N LEU A 118 -9.44 12.04 -3.20
CA LEU A 118 -8.01 12.18 -2.90
C LEU A 118 -7.45 13.39 -3.64
N LYS A 119 -6.83 14.28 -2.90
CA LYS A 119 -6.16 15.46 -3.42
C LYS A 119 -4.87 15.70 -2.64
N VAL A 120 -3.90 16.28 -3.27
CA VAL A 120 -2.58 16.56 -2.70
C VAL A 120 -2.14 17.98 -3.05
N PRO A 121 -1.28 18.61 -2.23
CA PRO A 121 -0.74 19.92 -2.55
C PRO A 121 0.18 19.87 -3.77
N LYS A 122 0.04 20.85 -4.65
CA LYS A 122 0.97 21.09 -5.77
C LYS A 122 1.03 22.57 -6.08
N ASN A 123 2.22 23.18 -5.95
CA ASN A 123 2.43 24.60 -6.26
C ASN A 123 1.45 25.53 -5.53
N GLY A 124 1.20 25.29 -4.24
CA GLY A 124 0.28 26.09 -3.42
C GLY A 124 -1.21 25.86 -3.69
N LYS A 125 -1.56 24.87 -4.50
CA LYS A 125 -2.94 24.53 -4.86
C LYS A 125 -3.22 23.06 -4.54
N TRP A 126 -4.51 22.70 -4.47
CA TRP A 126 -4.93 21.31 -4.35
C TRP A 126 -5.06 20.67 -5.73
N GLN A 127 -4.37 19.56 -5.93
CA GLN A 127 -4.47 18.73 -7.13
C GLN A 127 -5.25 17.45 -6.81
N LYS A 128 -6.37 17.25 -7.51
CA LYS A 128 -7.13 15.99 -7.41
C LYS A 128 -6.36 14.86 -8.07
N LEU A 129 -6.32 13.71 -7.40
CA LEU A 129 -5.79 12.49 -7.99
C LEU A 129 -6.85 11.80 -8.85
N PRO A 130 -6.44 11.08 -9.91
CA PRO A 130 -7.38 10.27 -10.68
C PRO A 130 -8.09 9.25 -9.80
N LYS A 131 -9.35 8.93 -10.12
CA LYS A 131 -10.11 7.91 -9.39
C LYS A 131 -9.45 6.53 -9.44
N VAL A 132 -8.74 6.24 -10.51
CA VAL A 132 -7.95 5.02 -10.70
C VAL A 132 -6.50 5.44 -10.89
N LEU A 133 -5.65 5.10 -9.95
CA LEU A 133 -4.24 5.48 -9.93
C LEU A 133 -3.37 4.25 -9.94
N GLU A 134 -2.45 4.17 -10.89
CA GLU A 134 -1.45 3.12 -10.95
C GLU A 134 -0.24 3.48 -10.09
N LEU A 135 0.22 2.52 -9.30
CA LEU A 135 1.40 2.67 -8.45
C LEU A 135 2.37 1.51 -8.73
N LYS A 136 3.66 1.79 -8.67
CA LYS A 136 4.71 0.79 -8.89
C LYS A 136 5.50 0.54 -7.62
N ARG A 137 5.78 -0.75 -7.35
CA ARG A 137 6.64 -1.15 -6.24
C ARG A 137 8.07 -0.63 -6.48
N GLN A 138 8.63 -0.03 -5.43
CA GLN A 138 10.03 0.38 -5.39
C GLN A 138 10.69 -0.13 -4.12
N LYS A 139 12.02 -0.22 -4.15
CA LYS A 139 12.82 -0.42 -2.94
C LYS A 139 12.92 0.92 -2.19
N GLU A 140 12.84 0.86 -0.88
CA GLU A 140 13.12 2.02 -0.03
C GLU A 140 14.62 2.32 0.04
#